data_69a70aae48b340c19f8314021ac53953
#
_entry.id   69a70aae48b340c19f8314021ac53953
#
_cell.length_a   1.000
_cell.length_b   1.000
_cell.length_c   1.000
_cell.angle_alpha   90.00
_cell.angle_beta   90.00
_cell.angle_gamma   90.00
#
_symmetry.space_group_name_H-M   'P 1'
#
loop_
_entity.id
_entity.type
_entity.pdbx_description
1 polymer ?
#
loop_
_entity_poly.entity_id
_entity_poly.type
_entity_poly.pdbx_seq_one_letter_code
_entity_poly.pdbx_strand_id
1 'polypeptide(L)'
;MEERNVTKIPVRHELPRLSKVGVYCRVSTNQPEQLRSMSAQASHLTRTVLHSRGWILIDIYLDFHTGLNDNRPELQRLLKDCRSGNIDTILTKSVSRFGRNTAETIRLIRELNAIGARIIFENEEIDTSKCESEFLVTLIEAYAQEESYNRSENIRWGIEKRMQNGTSLLYNRRCFGYRKNENGTLEICPEEAEVVRLIFDFYLRGGSILSIIKELEKRQIQTPSGKKKWCTQTVVKILTNEKYIGNVLLKKTYTDGFPNRKRKNNRGEKDQYLAEQLHPEIISKEIFDAVQIERQRRSNVVIDENGEKKRAGKRYCSKIMSETDIEPFDGTLDHSSYSE
;
A
#
# COMPACT_ATOMS: atom_id res chain seq x y z
N MET A 1 25.44 25.05 -81.29
CA MET A 1 25.22 24.52 -79.95
C MET A 1 24.74 23.09 -80.17
N GLU A 2 25.56 22.12 -79.80
CA GLU A 2 25.15 20.71 -79.86
C GLU A 2 24.12 20.38 -78.85
N GLU A 3 22.96 19.84 -79.23
CA GLU A 3 21.89 19.39 -78.31
C GLU A 3 22.42 18.21 -77.50
N ARG A 4 22.49 18.41 -76.19
CA ARG A 4 22.86 17.36 -75.26
C ARG A 4 21.65 16.41 -75.07
N ASN A 5 21.81 15.17 -75.42
CA ASN A 5 20.80 14.13 -75.15
C ASN A 5 20.76 13.84 -73.67
N VAL A 6 19.71 14.35 -72.94
CA VAL A 6 19.52 14.15 -71.51
C VAL A 6 18.45 13.08 -71.31
N THR A 7 18.85 11.89 -70.81
CA THR A 7 17.93 10.83 -70.43
C THR A 7 17.57 10.92 -68.96
N LYS A 8 16.29 11.16 -68.63
CA LYS A 8 15.76 11.14 -67.25
C LYS A 8 15.76 9.70 -66.73
N ILE A 9 16.59 9.40 -65.73
CA ILE A 9 16.57 8.11 -65.04
C ILE A 9 15.49 8.21 -63.97
N PRO A 10 14.41 7.40 -64.01
CA PRO A 10 13.39 7.43 -62.98
C PRO A 10 13.93 6.92 -61.65
N VAL A 11 13.46 7.49 -60.54
CA VAL A 11 13.78 7.04 -59.18
C VAL A 11 13.38 5.57 -59.08
N ARG A 12 14.31 4.70 -58.75
CA ARG A 12 13.98 3.34 -58.36
C ARG A 12 13.24 3.36 -57.06
N HIS A 13 11.94 3.05 -57.09
CA HIS A 13 11.18 2.76 -55.86
C HIS A 13 11.72 1.43 -55.33
N GLU A 14 12.52 1.51 -54.25
CA GLU A 14 12.85 0.31 -53.51
C GLU A 14 11.56 -0.30 -52.99
N LEU A 15 11.39 -1.60 -53.16
CA LEU A 15 10.26 -2.33 -52.59
C LEU A 15 10.30 -2.13 -51.08
N PRO A 16 9.17 -1.79 -50.44
CA PRO A 16 9.16 -1.56 -49.02
C PRO A 16 9.70 -2.80 -48.29
N ARG A 17 10.78 -2.63 -47.56
CA ARG A 17 11.41 -3.69 -46.81
C ARG A 17 10.43 -4.16 -45.73
N LEU A 18 10.06 -5.44 -45.74
CA LEU A 18 9.15 -6.01 -44.77
C LEU A 18 9.84 -6.13 -43.40
N SER A 19 9.24 -5.60 -42.37
CA SER A 19 9.75 -5.72 -41.00
C SER A 19 9.49 -7.14 -40.48
N LYS A 20 10.55 -7.78 -39.98
CA LYS A 20 10.53 -9.10 -39.36
C LYS A 20 10.19 -8.98 -37.87
N VAL A 21 8.95 -9.31 -37.50
CA VAL A 21 8.43 -9.06 -36.16
C VAL A 21 8.49 -10.30 -35.29
N GLY A 22 9.09 -10.15 -34.08
CA GLY A 22 8.98 -11.08 -33.00
C GLY A 22 7.99 -10.54 -31.92
N VAL A 23 7.02 -11.34 -31.54
CA VAL A 23 6.08 -10.98 -30.48
C VAL A 23 6.60 -11.50 -29.15
N TYR A 24 6.73 -10.62 -28.15
CA TYR A 24 7.16 -11.00 -26.79
C TYR A 24 6.06 -10.79 -25.76
N CYS A 25 5.72 -11.86 -25.03
CA CYS A 25 4.74 -11.83 -23.94
C CYS A 25 5.33 -12.40 -22.65
N ARG A 26 5.01 -11.75 -21.52
CA ARG A 26 5.39 -12.21 -20.18
C ARG A 26 4.22 -12.14 -19.21
N VAL A 27 4.03 -13.19 -18.40
CA VAL A 27 3.06 -13.24 -17.30
C VAL A 27 3.73 -13.57 -15.98
N SER A 28 3.07 -13.23 -14.88
CA SER A 28 3.67 -13.26 -13.51
C SER A 28 3.59 -14.61 -12.81
N THR A 29 2.76 -15.55 -13.25
CA THR A 29 2.58 -16.88 -12.63
C THR A 29 2.07 -17.91 -13.62
N ASN A 30 2.18 -19.21 -13.26
CA ASN A 30 1.64 -20.34 -14.03
C ASN A 30 0.18 -20.68 -13.68
N GLN A 31 -0.55 -19.80 -13.02
CA GLN A 31 -1.96 -20.05 -12.68
C GLN A 31 -2.83 -20.06 -13.95
N PRO A 32 -3.91 -20.87 -14.00
CA PRO A 32 -4.77 -21.01 -15.18
C PRO A 32 -5.32 -19.68 -15.72
N GLU A 33 -5.64 -18.74 -14.84
CA GLU A 33 -6.11 -17.41 -15.22
C GLU A 33 -5.01 -16.59 -15.94
N GLN A 34 -3.77 -16.72 -15.49
CA GLN A 34 -2.62 -16.04 -16.10
C GLN A 34 -2.25 -16.65 -17.46
N LEU A 35 -2.42 -17.96 -17.62
CA LEU A 35 -2.27 -18.65 -18.91
C LEU A 35 -3.28 -18.17 -19.94
N ARG A 36 -4.56 -18.02 -19.53
CA ARG A 36 -5.61 -17.42 -20.38
C ARG A 36 -5.28 -15.99 -20.76
N SER A 37 -4.80 -15.19 -19.82
CA SER A 37 -4.36 -13.82 -20.07
C SER A 37 -3.18 -13.77 -21.06
N MET A 38 -2.21 -14.68 -20.96
CA MET A 38 -1.08 -14.77 -21.88
C MET A 38 -1.51 -15.16 -23.30
N SER A 39 -2.38 -16.17 -23.41
CA SER A 39 -2.93 -16.59 -24.69
C SER A 39 -3.70 -15.45 -25.38
N ALA A 40 -4.50 -14.70 -24.62
CA ALA A 40 -5.22 -13.53 -25.13
C ALA A 40 -4.26 -12.42 -25.59
N GLN A 41 -3.19 -12.15 -24.82
CA GLN A 41 -2.17 -11.17 -25.21
C GLN A 41 -1.43 -11.58 -26.47
N ALA A 42 -0.95 -12.83 -26.55
CA ALA A 42 -0.27 -13.35 -27.72
C ALA A 42 -1.15 -13.30 -28.96
N SER A 43 -2.42 -13.72 -28.84
CA SER A 43 -3.39 -13.67 -29.94
C SER A 43 -3.67 -12.24 -30.41
N HIS A 44 -3.78 -11.29 -29.47
CA HIS A 44 -3.99 -9.88 -29.80
C HIS A 44 -2.80 -9.30 -30.57
N LEU A 45 -1.58 -9.41 -30.00
CA LEU A 45 -0.37 -8.90 -30.64
C LEU A 45 -0.10 -9.57 -31.99
N THR A 46 -0.37 -10.87 -32.10
CA THR A 46 -0.27 -11.59 -33.41
C THR A 46 -1.23 -11.02 -34.44
N ARG A 47 -2.49 -10.73 -34.05
CA ARG A 47 -3.43 -10.05 -34.96
C ARG A 47 -2.93 -8.68 -35.37
N THR A 48 -2.38 -7.91 -34.46
CA THR A 48 -1.81 -6.58 -34.74
C THR A 48 -0.71 -6.71 -35.82
N VAL A 49 0.18 -7.70 -35.70
CA VAL A 49 1.20 -7.96 -36.75
C VAL A 49 0.58 -8.32 -38.08
N LEU A 50 -0.37 -9.26 -38.08
CA LEU A 50 -1.00 -9.76 -39.32
C LEU A 50 -1.84 -8.71 -40.08
N HIS A 51 -2.41 -7.73 -39.34
CA HIS A 51 -3.17 -6.64 -39.96
C HIS A 51 -2.28 -5.45 -40.38
N SER A 52 -1.02 -5.42 -39.94
CA SER A 52 -0.09 -4.33 -40.25
C SER A 52 0.58 -4.56 -41.60
N ARG A 53 0.34 -3.65 -42.53
CA ARG A 53 1.02 -3.73 -43.87
C ARG A 53 2.52 -3.56 -43.70
N GLY A 54 3.29 -4.45 -44.31
CA GLY A 54 4.75 -4.41 -44.28
C GLY A 54 5.38 -5.11 -43.06
N TRP A 55 4.60 -5.85 -42.27
CA TRP A 55 5.09 -6.68 -41.16
C TRP A 55 4.95 -8.16 -41.48
N ILE A 56 5.94 -8.97 -41.07
CA ILE A 56 5.91 -10.44 -41.16
C ILE A 56 6.17 -10.97 -39.74
N LEU A 57 5.27 -11.80 -39.23
CA LEU A 57 5.47 -12.49 -37.96
C LEU A 57 6.53 -13.59 -38.17
N ILE A 58 7.62 -13.55 -37.43
CA ILE A 58 8.66 -14.58 -37.43
C ILE A 58 8.40 -15.60 -36.34
N ASP A 59 8.22 -15.16 -35.08
CA ASP A 59 7.97 -16.07 -33.97
C ASP A 59 7.30 -15.35 -32.79
N ILE A 60 6.82 -16.16 -31.81
CA ILE A 60 6.20 -15.71 -30.58
C ILE A 60 7.01 -16.24 -29.39
N TYR A 61 7.46 -15.35 -28.51
CA TYR A 61 8.31 -15.62 -27.35
C TYR A 61 7.51 -15.44 -26.08
N LEU A 62 7.39 -16.50 -25.27
CA LEU A 62 6.51 -16.56 -24.10
C LEU A 62 7.29 -16.93 -22.87
N ASP A 63 7.48 -15.98 -21.94
CA ASP A 63 8.14 -16.19 -20.65
C ASP A 63 7.17 -16.20 -19.49
N PHE A 64 7.40 -17.09 -18.53
CA PHE A 64 6.68 -17.17 -17.27
C PHE A 64 7.57 -16.68 -16.13
N HIS A 65 7.06 -15.77 -15.32
CA HIS A 65 7.76 -15.32 -14.12
C HIS A 65 7.29 -16.12 -12.91
N THR A 66 8.05 -17.14 -12.50
CA THR A 66 7.87 -17.79 -11.20
C THR A 66 8.78 -17.07 -10.21
N GLY A 67 8.20 -16.51 -9.14
CA GLY A 67 8.87 -15.58 -8.21
C GLY A 67 10.22 -16.03 -7.59
N LEU A 68 10.64 -17.26 -7.80
CA LEU A 68 11.92 -17.83 -7.33
C LEU A 68 12.94 -18.03 -8.47
N ASN A 69 12.53 -18.13 -9.74
CA ASN A 69 13.42 -18.35 -10.87
C ASN A 69 13.20 -17.26 -11.92
N ASP A 70 14.16 -16.37 -12.02
CA ASP A 70 14.12 -15.20 -12.86
C ASP A 70 14.73 -15.44 -14.25
N ASN A 71 14.75 -16.70 -14.65
CA ASN A 71 15.28 -17.11 -15.95
C ASN A 71 14.24 -16.78 -17.04
N ARG A 72 14.68 -16.07 -18.08
CA ARG A 72 13.87 -15.69 -19.25
C ARG A 72 14.47 -16.31 -20.49
N PRO A 73 14.30 -17.61 -20.71
CA PRO A 73 14.90 -18.31 -21.83
C PRO A 73 14.41 -17.78 -23.17
N GLU A 74 13.12 -17.42 -23.24
CA GLU A 74 12.53 -16.94 -24.49
C GLU A 74 12.97 -15.49 -24.81
N LEU A 75 13.16 -14.62 -23.81
CA LEU A 75 13.79 -13.33 -24.05
C LEU A 75 15.22 -13.47 -24.57
N GLN A 76 16.02 -14.40 -24.01
CA GLN A 76 17.38 -14.66 -24.51
C GLN A 76 17.37 -15.21 -25.94
N ARG A 77 16.40 -16.07 -26.25
CA ARG A 77 16.21 -16.58 -27.65
C ARG A 77 15.85 -15.43 -28.57
N LEU A 78 14.92 -14.57 -28.21
CA LEU A 78 14.53 -13.37 -28.95
C LEU A 78 15.74 -12.44 -29.21
N LEU A 79 16.53 -12.15 -28.18
CA LEU A 79 17.73 -11.31 -28.32
C LEU A 79 18.79 -11.94 -29.25
N LYS A 80 18.94 -13.28 -29.22
CA LYS A 80 19.81 -14.01 -30.17
C LYS A 80 19.31 -13.86 -31.58
N ASP A 81 18.00 -14.00 -31.82
CA ASP A 81 17.39 -13.86 -33.16
C ASP A 81 17.48 -12.43 -33.68
N CYS A 82 17.41 -11.42 -32.81
CA CYS A 82 17.69 -10.04 -33.20
C CYS A 82 19.17 -9.84 -33.62
N ARG A 83 20.12 -10.38 -32.83
CA ARG A 83 21.57 -10.30 -33.17
C ARG A 83 21.91 -10.99 -34.47
N SER A 84 21.21 -12.08 -34.83
CA SER A 84 21.39 -12.78 -36.12
C SER A 84 20.65 -12.11 -37.28
N GLY A 85 19.91 -11.03 -37.07
CA GLY A 85 19.15 -10.34 -38.11
C GLY A 85 17.91 -11.10 -38.59
N ASN A 86 17.48 -12.12 -37.82
CA ASN A 86 16.23 -12.85 -38.07
C ASN A 86 15.00 -12.01 -37.69
N ILE A 87 15.16 -11.11 -36.71
CA ILE A 87 14.14 -10.19 -36.21
C ILE A 87 14.74 -8.80 -36.21
N ASP A 88 14.01 -7.83 -36.74
CA ASP A 88 14.33 -6.40 -36.70
C ASP A 88 13.36 -5.57 -35.88
N THR A 89 12.21 -6.14 -35.51
CA THR A 89 11.16 -5.46 -34.76
C THR A 89 10.61 -6.38 -33.67
N ILE A 90 10.61 -5.91 -32.45
CA ILE A 90 9.98 -6.59 -31.31
C ILE A 90 8.67 -5.88 -31.00
N LEU A 91 7.58 -6.64 -30.93
CA LEU A 91 6.28 -6.13 -30.46
C LEU A 91 5.95 -6.72 -29.10
N THR A 92 5.69 -5.88 -28.11
CA THR A 92 5.30 -6.28 -26.75
C THR A 92 4.20 -5.38 -26.23
N LYS A 93 3.42 -5.87 -25.28
CA LYS A 93 2.26 -5.15 -24.77
C LYS A 93 2.62 -3.89 -24.01
N SER A 94 3.67 -3.92 -23.17
CA SER A 94 4.06 -2.79 -22.32
C SER A 94 5.53 -2.86 -21.87
N VAL A 95 6.07 -1.72 -21.49
CA VAL A 95 7.42 -1.57 -20.92
C VAL A 95 7.63 -2.51 -19.73
N SER A 96 6.63 -2.60 -18.82
CA SER A 96 6.69 -3.45 -17.64
C SER A 96 6.67 -4.96 -17.94
N ARG A 97 6.23 -5.36 -19.13
CA ARG A 97 6.28 -6.76 -19.59
C ARG A 97 7.61 -7.11 -20.24
N PHE A 98 8.28 -6.14 -20.81
CA PHE A 98 9.57 -6.34 -21.47
C PHE A 98 10.74 -6.41 -20.47
N GLY A 99 10.93 -5.37 -19.63
CA GLY A 99 11.97 -5.32 -18.60
C GLY A 99 11.49 -5.74 -17.21
N ARG A 100 12.43 -6.01 -16.31
CA ARG A 100 12.16 -6.26 -14.86
C ARG A 100 12.13 -4.96 -14.08
N ASN A 101 12.98 -4.05 -14.47
CA ASN A 101 13.14 -2.74 -13.90
C ASN A 101 13.59 -1.77 -15.00
N THR A 102 13.52 -0.49 -14.69
CA THR A 102 13.86 0.60 -15.60
C THR A 102 15.27 0.48 -16.18
N ALA A 103 16.26 0.16 -15.33
CA ALA A 103 17.66 0.06 -15.77
C ALA A 103 17.89 -1.08 -16.77
N GLU A 104 17.31 -2.26 -16.53
CA GLU A 104 17.37 -3.40 -17.47
C GLU A 104 16.69 -3.05 -18.79
N THR A 105 15.51 -2.44 -18.74
CA THR A 105 14.76 -2.03 -19.92
C THR A 105 15.56 -1.08 -20.79
N ILE A 106 16.13 -0.03 -20.19
CA ILE A 106 16.98 0.94 -20.91
C ILE A 106 18.21 0.27 -21.53
N ARG A 107 18.86 -0.64 -20.79
CA ARG A 107 20.01 -1.38 -21.30
C ARG A 107 19.66 -2.22 -22.53
N LEU A 108 18.53 -2.96 -22.46
CA LEU A 108 18.07 -3.80 -23.57
C LEU A 108 17.67 -2.97 -24.79
N ILE A 109 17.02 -1.83 -24.61
CA ILE A 109 16.68 -0.92 -25.70
C ILE A 109 17.94 -0.39 -26.38
N ARG A 110 18.94 0.05 -25.60
CA ARG A 110 20.21 0.52 -26.17
C ARG A 110 20.94 -0.57 -26.94
N GLU A 111 20.98 -1.80 -26.40
CA GLU A 111 21.58 -2.96 -27.08
C GLU A 111 20.88 -3.26 -28.41
N LEU A 112 19.55 -3.29 -28.42
CA LEU A 112 18.76 -3.55 -29.59
C LEU A 112 18.87 -2.46 -30.65
N ASN A 113 18.82 -1.20 -30.24
CA ASN A 113 19.02 -0.06 -31.15
C ASN A 113 20.43 -0.08 -31.78
N ALA A 114 21.46 -0.49 -31.04
CA ALA A 114 22.83 -0.62 -31.58
C ALA A 114 22.98 -1.65 -32.71
N ILE A 115 22.14 -2.69 -32.71
CA ILE A 115 22.12 -3.71 -33.78
C ILE A 115 21.05 -3.43 -34.83
N GLY A 116 20.38 -2.28 -34.80
CA GLY A 116 19.36 -1.86 -35.75
C GLY A 116 17.98 -2.53 -35.54
N ALA A 117 17.76 -3.18 -34.38
CA ALA A 117 16.46 -3.72 -34.01
C ALA A 117 15.69 -2.68 -33.16
N ARG A 118 14.40 -2.58 -33.38
CA ARG A 118 13.50 -1.66 -32.62
C ARG A 118 12.51 -2.42 -31.77
N ILE A 119 11.98 -1.74 -30.75
CA ILE A 119 10.92 -2.25 -29.91
C ILE A 119 9.70 -1.35 -30.03
N ILE A 120 8.53 -1.96 -30.11
CA ILE A 120 7.24 -1.27 -30.07
C ILE A 120 6.50 -1.73 -28.82
N PHE A 121 6.19 -0.77 -27.95
CA PHE A 121 5.37 -0.94 -26.76
C PHE A 121 3.94 -0.51 -27.10
N GLU A 122 3.02 -1.46 -27.21
CA GLU A 122 1.66 -1.20 -27.72
C GLU A 122 0.87 -0.28 -26.78
N ASN A 123 0.85 -0.56 -25.47
CA ASN A 123 0.06 0.22 -24.52
C ASN A 123 0.53 1.67 -24.37
N GLU A 124 1.83 1.88 -24.46
CA GLU A 124 2.46 3.19 -24.33
C GLU A 124 2.58 3.91 -25.69
N GLU A 125 2.22 3.24 -26.78
CA GLU A 125 2.36 3.75 -28.15
C GLU A 125 3.79 4.21 -28.51
N ILE A 126 4.80 3.59 -27.89
CA ILE A 126 6.21 3.92 -28.06
C ILE A 126 6.85 3.03 -29.12
N ASP A 127 7.48 3.65 -30.13
CA ASP A 127 8.37 3.00 -31.08
C ASP A 127 9.80 3.55 -30.88
N THR A 128 10.72 2.68 -30.42
CA THR A 128 12.09 3.09 -30.06
C THR A 128 12.91 3.60 -31.24
N SER A 129 12.52 3.33 -32.48
CA SER A 129 13.19 3.86 -33.69
C SER A 129 12.83 5.33 -33.95
N LYS A 130 11.73 5.82 -33.42
CA LYS A 130 11.21 7.18 -33.64
C LYS A 130 11.59 8.18 -32.55
N CYS A 131 12.18 7.68 -31.47
CA CYS A 131 12.48 8.50 -30.30
C CYS A 131 13.99 8.61 -30.09
N GLU A 132 14.45 9.80 -29.68
CA GLU A 132 15.83 9.99 -29.22
C GLU A 132 16.11 9.20 -27.94
N SER A 133 17.34 8.71 -27.80
CA SER A 133 17.72 7.81 -26.69
C SER A 133 17.46 8.42 -25.30
N GLU A 134 17.74 9.72 -25.12
CA GLU A 134 17.53 10.41 -23.85
C GLU A 134 16.04 10.63 -23.53
N PHE A 135 15.25 10.97 -24.55
CA PHE A 135 13.82 11.09 -24.42
C PHE A 135 13.17 9.75 -24.01
N LEU A 136 13.62 8.63 -24.63
CA LEU A 136 13.17 7.30 -24.26
C LEU A 136 13.47 6.96 -22.79
N VAL A 137 14.65 7.30 -22.30
CA VAL A 137 15.02 7.08 -20.88
C VAL A 137 14.06 7.84 -19.98
N THR A 138 13.88 9.14 -20.24
CA THR A 138 12.98 10.00 -19.45
C THR A 138 11.55 9.47 -19.47
N LEU A 139 11.06 9.05 -20.61
CA LEU A 139 9.71 8.53 -20.77
C LEU A 139 9.52 7.22 -20.01
N ILE A 140 10.47 6.29 -20.07
CA ILE A 140 10.42 5.01 -19.35
C ILE A 140 10.49 5.23 -17.84
N GLU A 141 11.29 6.17 -17.37
CA GLU A 141 11.36 6.54 -15.95
C GLU A 141 10.04 7.14 -15.46
N ALA A 142 9.42 8.02 -16.24
CA ALA A 142 8.12 8.61 -15.94
C ALA A 142 7.02 7.53 -15.84
N TYR A 143 6.96 6.59 -16.78
CA TYR A 143 6.02 5.46 -16.73
C TYR A 143 6.24 4.54 -15.53
N ALA A 144 7.49 4.22 -15.20
CA ALA A 144 7.80 3.40 -14.03
C ALA A 144 7.36 4.07 -12.72
N GLN A 145 7.51 5.39 -12.63
CA GLN A 145 7.05 6.18 -11.50
C GLN A 145 5.52 6.20 -11.41
N GLU A 146 4.83 6.43 -12.53
CA GLU A 146 3.37 6.41 -12.60
C GLU A 146 2.79 5.03 -12.27
N GLU A 147 3.34 3.95 -12.82
CA GLU A 147 2.90 2.57 -12.49
C GLU A 147 3.05 2.30 -10.99
N SER A 148 4.16 2.72 -10.37
CA SER A 148 4.38 2.57 -8.92
C SER A 148 3.37 3.38 -8.10
N TYR A 149 3.03 4.59 -8.55
CA TYR A 149 2.00 5.43 -7.95
C TYR A 149 0.62 4.78 -8.04
N ASN A 150 0.20 4.39 -9.24
CA ASN A 150 -1.10 3.77 -9.51
C ASN A 150 -1.29 2.46 -8.74
N ARG A 151 -0.23 1.62 -8.66
CA ARG A 151 -0.23 0.39 -7.86
C ARG A 151 -0.43 0.70 -6.37
N SER A 152 0.24 1.73 -5.86
CA SER A 152 0.12 2.18 -4.46
C SER A 152 -1.29 2.68 -4.14
N GLU A 153 -1.90 3.45 -5.06
CA GLU A 153 -3.26 3.96 -4.91
C GLU A 153 -4.30 2.83 -4.98
N ASN A 154 -4.15 1.87 -5.89
CA ASN A 154 -5.02 0.70 -5.99
C ASN A 154 -4.99 -0.17 -4.72
N ILE A 155 -3.79 -0.39 -4.15
CA ILE A 155 -3.66 -1.09 -2.86
C ILE A 155 -4.35 -0.31 -1.75
N ARG A 156 -4.16 1.00 -1.71
CA ARG A 156 -4.77 1.90 -0.72
C ARG A 156 -6.29 1.87 -0.82
N TRP A 157 -6.82 2.00 -2.02
CA TRP A 157 -8.26 1.91 -2.29
C TRP A 157 -8.83 0.54 -1.88
N GLY A 158 -8.15 -0.56 -2.22
CA GLY A 158 -8.58 -1.90 -1.84
C GLY A 158 -8.59 -2.14 -0.32
N ILE A 159 -7.61 -1.57 0.42
CA ILE A 159 -7.60 -1.59 1.89
C ILE A 159 -8.77 -0.78 2.44
N GLU A 160 -9.01 0.41 1.90
CA GLU A 160 -10.06 1.32 2.33
C GLU A 160 -11.46 0.73 2.11
N LYS A 161 -11.70 0.13 0.94
CA LYS A 161 -12.95 -0.60 0.65
C LYS A 161 -13.19 -1.76 1.62
N ARG A 162 -12.15 -2.52 1.97
CA ARG A 162 -12.28 -3.58 2.99
C ARG A 162 -12.58 -3.03 4.38
N MET A 163 -12.03 -1.88 4.75
CA MET A 163 -12.39 -1.21 6.01
C MET A 163 -13.83 -0.76 6.00
N GLN A 164 -14.28 -0.12 4.93
CA GLN A 164 -15.65 0.35 4.75
C GLN A 164 -16.69 -0.79 4.80
N ASN A 165 -16.37 -1.91 4.16
CA ASN A 165 -17.26 -3.08 4.10
C ASN A 165 -17.17 -4.00 5.33
N GLY A 166 -16.38 -3.65 6.35
CA GLY A 166 -16.21 -4.50 7.54
C GLY A 166 -15.39 -5.77 7.35
N THR A 167 -14.84 -6.01 6.14
CA THR A 167 -14.11 -7.25 5.79
C THR A 167 -12.61 -7.18 6.04
N SER A 168 -12.11 -6.07 6.60
CA SER A 168 -10.68 -5.89 6.85
C SER A 168 -10.20 -6.78 8.00
N LEU A 169 -9.15 -7.56 7.76
CA LEU A 169 -8.48 -8.36 8.81
C LEU A 169 -7.89 -7.51 9.95
N LEU A 170 -7.82 -6.19 9.77
CA LEU A 170 -7.36 -5.25 10.80
C LEU A 170 -8.34 -5.14 11.97
N TYR A 171 -9.63 -5.43 11.76
CA TYR A 171 -10.62 -5.49 12.82
C TYR A 171 -10.24 -6.55 13.86
N ASN A 172 -9.79 -7.71 13.43
CA ASN A 172 -9.41 -8.83 14.28
C ASN A 172 -7.90 -8.83 14.64
N ARG A 173 -7.24 -7.67 14.59
CA ARG A 173 -5.84 -7.58 15.01
C ARG A 173 -5.75 -7.77 16.52
N ARG A 174 -4.96 -8.77 16.97
CA ARG A 174 -4.75 -9.07 18.40
C ARG A 174 -4.27 -7.82 19.16
N CYS A 175 -4.81 -7.63 20.37
CA CYS A 175 -4.26 -6.75 21.39
C CYS A 175 -4.17 -7.50 22.73
N PHE A 176 -3.45 -6.96 23.68
CA PHE A 176 -3.32 -7.54 25.02
C PHE A 176 -4.70 -7.67 25.66
N GLY A 177 -4.97 -8.78 26.33
CA GLY A 177 -6.29 -9.14 26.86
C GLY A 177 -7.12 -10.02 25.92
N TYR A 178 -6.70 -10.17 24.65
CA TYR A 178 -7.41 -10.98 23.65
C TYR A 178 -6.48 -11.94 22.94
N ARG A 179 -7.00 -13.09 22.58
CA ARG A 179 -6.39 -14.06 21.67
C ARG A 179 -7.28 -14.28 20.45
N LYS A 180 -6.73 -14.84 19.39
CA LYS A 180 -7.51 -15.26 18.23
C LYS A 180 -7.96 -16.70 18.41
N ASN A 181 -9.23 -16.96 18.16
CA ASN A 181 -9.74 -18.33 18.04
C ASN A 181 -9.42 -18.93 16.66
N GLU A 182 -9.84 -20.18 16.43
CA GLU A 182 -9.64 -20.90 15.16
C GLU A 182 -10.28 -20.19 13.96
N ASN A 183 -11.37 -19.48 14.17
CA ASN A 183 -12.07 -18.69 13.14
C ASN A 183 -11.43 -17.34 12.90
N GLY A 184 -10.32 -16.99 13.58
CA GLY A 184 -9.62 -15.71 13.44
C GLY A 184 -10.31 -14.52 14.11
N THR A 185 -11.39 -14.73 14.87
CA THR A 185 -12.06 -13.70 15.69
C THR A 185 -11.36 -13.54 17.04
N LEU A 186 -11.60 -12.40 17.70
CA LEU A 186 -11.02 -12.13 19.01
C LEU A 186 -11.88 -12.72 20.12
N GLU A 187 -11.25 -13.44 21.04
CA GLU A 187 -11.84 -13.92 22.28
C GLU A 187 -10.99 -13.45 23.47
N ILE A 188 -11.61 -13.33 24.65
CA ILE A 188 -10.95 -12.87 25.87
C ILE A 188 -9.93 -13.92 26.32
N CYS A 189 -8.70 -13.46 26.62
CA CYS A 189 -7.69 -14.23 27.32
C CYS A 189 -7.83 -13.91 28.84
N PRO A 190 -8.32 -14.83 29.70
CA PRO A 190 -8.66 -14.52 31.08
C PRO A 190 -7.50 -13.90 31.86
N GLU A 191 -6.31 -14.47 31.75
CA GLU A 191 -5.10 -14.01 32.46
C GLU A 191 -4.73 -12.58 32.08
N GLU A 192 -4.69 -12.27 30.78
CA GLU A 192 -4.37 -10.93 30.28
C GLU A 192 -5.52 -9.93 30.57
N ALA A 193 -6.77 -10.39 30.54
CA ALA A 193 -7.95 -9.55 30.80
C ALA A 193 -8.01 -9.08 32.27
N GLU A 194 -7.62 -9.94 33.23
CA GLU A 194 -7.51 -9.55 34.63
C GLU A 194 -6.49 -8.42 34.83
N VAL A 195 -5.37 -8.48 34.12
CA VAL A 195 -4.38 -7.40 34.17
C VAL A 195 -4.93 -6.10 33.58
N VAL A 196 -5.71 -6.18 32.49
CA VAL A 196 -6.37 -5.00 31.94
C VAL A 196 -7.34 -4.39 32.95
N ARG A 197 -8.22 -5.20 33.55
CA ARG A 197 -9.17 -4.73 34.61
C ARG A 197 -8.43 -4.12 35.79
N LEU A 198 -7.35 -4.73 36.25
CA LEU A 198 -6.50 -4.21 37.32
C LEU A 198 -5.96 -2.80 36.99
N ILE A 199 -5.46 -2.59 35.76
CA ILE A 199 -4.93 -1.29 35.32
C ILE A 199 -6.02 -0.21 35.34
N PHE A 200 -7.23 -0.53 34.88
CA PHE A 200 -8.37 0.39 34.86
C PHE A 200 -8.83 0.72 36.28
N ASP A 201 -8.99 -0.29 37.15
CA ASP A 201 -9.38 -0.11 38.56
C ASP A 201 -8.37 0.74 39.34
N PHE A 202 -7.07 0.43 39.24
CA PHE A 202 -6.03 1.25 39.90
C PHE A 202 -6.05 2.71 39.43
N TYR A 203 -6.31 2.93 38.14
CA TYR A 203 -6.35 4.29 37.61
C TYR A 203 -7.54 5.08 38.16
N LEU A 204 -8.72 4.47 38.22
CA LEU A 204 -9.93 5.10 38.79
C LEU A 204 -9.83 5.33 40.30
N ARG A 205 -9.13 4.46 41.02
CA ARG A 205 -8.84 4.67 42.45
C ARG A 205 -7.78 5.76 42.72
N GLY A 206 -7.44 6.58 41.73
CA GLY A 206 -6.52 7.69 41.87
C GLY A 206 -5.05 7.34 41.65
N GLY A 207 -4.72 6.11 41.30
CA GLY A 207 -3.36 5.68 41.02
C GLY A 207 -2.74 6.46 39.88
N SER A 208 -1.47 6.86 40.03
CA SER A 208 -0.69 7.44 38.92
C SER A 208 -0.21 6.33 37.96
N ILE A 209 0.08 6.67 36.72
CA ILE A 209 0.64 5.70 35.73
C ILE A 209 1.92 5.05 36.29
N LEU A 210 2.76 5.81 36.99
CA LEU A 210 3.99 5.29 37.61
C LEU A 210 3.70 4.33 38.77
N SER A 211 2.64 4.60 39.60
CA SER A 211 2.26 3.67 40.65
C SER A 211 1.67 2.37 40.12
N ILE A 212 0.91 2.44 39.03
CA ILE A 212 0.42 1.26 38.30
C ILE A 212 1.60 0.41 37.81
N ILE A 213 2.59 1.04 37.19
CA ILE A 213 3.80 0.35 36.71
C ILE A 213 4.50 -0.37 37.84
N LYS A 214 4.73 0.31 38.96
CA LYS A 214 5.37 -0.27 40.17
C LYS A 214 4.60 -1.48 40.70
N GLU A 215 3.27 -1.41 40.72
CA GLU A 215 2.43 -2.51 41.20
C GLU A 215 2.46 -3.72 40.22
N LEU A 216 2.43 -3.47 38.90
CA LEU A 216 2.55 -4.53 37.89
C LEU A 216 3.91 -5.22 37.98
N GLU A 217 4.99 -4.45 38.15
CA GLU A 217 6.35 -4.99 38.31
C GLU A 217 6.53 -5.75 39.63
N LYS A 218 5.95 -5.25 40.72
CA LYS A 218 5.93 -5.94 42.04
C LYS A 218 5.25 -7.31 41.93
N ARG A 219 4.14 -7.40 41.17
CA ARG A 219 3.43 -8.66 40.91
C ARG A 219 4.08 -9.51 39.84
N GLN A 220 5.24 -9.10 39.30
CA GLN A 220 5.98 -9.79 38.24
C GLN A 220 5.16 -10.04 36.96
N ILE A 221 4.16 -9.20 36.69
CA ILE A 221 3.31 -9.29 35.52
C ILE A 221 4.11 -8.83 34.30
N GLN A 222 4.17 -9.67 33.27
CA GLN A 222 4.87 -9.37 32.02
C GLN A 222 4.08 -8.37 31.16
N THR A 223 4.83 -7.56 30.38
CA THR A 223 4.24 -6.64 29.41
C THR A 223 3.62 -7.40 28.24
N PRO A 224 2.76 -6.78 27.41
CA PRO A 224 2.24 -7.36 26.17
C PRO A 224 3.30 -7.91 25.21
N SER A 225 4.55 -7.50 25.35
CA SER A 225 5.71 -7.97 24.58
C SER A 225 6.60 -8.96 25.31
N GLY A 226 6.16 -9.49 26.47
CA GLY A 226 6.91 -10.46 27.28
C GLY A 226 8.08 -9.88 28.10
N LYS A 227 8.21 -8.55 28.19
CA LYS A 227 9.27 -7.89 28.94
C LYS A 227 8.88 -7.73 30.41
N LYS A 228 9.87 -7.73 31.30
CA LYS A 228 9.65 -7.51 32.75
C LYS A 228 9.38 -6.03 33.10
N LYS A 229 9.94 -5.07 32.33
CA LYS A 229 9.80 -3.64 32.60
C LYS A 229 8.65 -3.02 31.81
N TRP A 230 7.74 -2.38 32.51
CA TRP A 230 6.66 -1.63 31.94
C TRP A 230 7.06 -0.20 31.58
N CYS A 231 6.50 0.37 30.53
CA CYS A 231 6.69 1.77 30.18
C CYS A 231 5.35 2.54 30.24
N THR A 232 5.43 3.84 30.54
CA THR A 232 4.26 4.72 30.66
C THR A 232 3.39 4.70 29.41
N GLN A 233 3.99 4.66 28.23
CA GLN A 233 3.25 4.61 26.96
C GLN A 233 2.43 3.33 26.78
N THR A 234 2.90 2.19 27.31
CA THR A 234 2.15 0.93 27.24
C THR A 234 0.88 1.02 28.08
N VAL A 235 0.99 1.53 29.33
CA VAL A 235 -0.16 1.72 30.22
C VAL A 235 -1.15 2.74 29.62
N VAL A 236 -0.64 3.86 29.09
CA VAL A 236 -1.49 4.86 28.40
C VAL A 236 -2.22 4.26 27.22
N LYS A 237 -1.55 3.45 26.39
CA LYS A 237 -2.18 2.77 25.24
C LYS A 237 -3.26 1.79 25.70
N ILE A 238 -3.05 1.08 26.79
CA ILE A 238 -4.09 0.19 27.37
C ILE A 238 -5.29 1.03 27.80
N LEU A 239 -5.10 2.07 28.59
CA LEU A 239 -6.19 2.94 29.08
C LEU A 239 -6.95 3.69 27.96
N THR A 240 -6.41 3.78 26.75
CA THR A 240 -7.01 4.52 25.62
C THR A 240 -7.46 3.64 24.47
N ASN A 241 -7.41 2.33 24.62
CA ASN A 241 -7.73 1.43 23.52
C ASN A 241 -9.21 1.04 23.58
N GLU A 242 -10.00 1.53 22.63
CA GLU A 242 -11.42 1.25 22.49
C GLU A 242 -11.74 -0.24 22.25
N LYS A 243 -10.74 -1.05 21.95
CA LYS A 243 -10.94 -2.50 21.83
C LYS A 243 -11.43 -3.15 23.13
N TYR A 244 -11.09 -2.57 24.28
CA TYR A 244 -11.52 -3.13 25.57
C TYR A 244 -13.02 -3.02 25.82
N ILE A 245 -13.73 -2.15 25.11
CA ILE A 245 -15.21 -2.05 25.11
C ILE A 245 -15.86 -2.72 23.88
N GLY A 246 -15.14 -3.63 23.20
CA GLY A 246 -15.65 -4.33 22.03
C GLY A 246 -15.58 -3.57 20.72
N ASN A 247 -15.16 -2.32 20.72
CA ASN A 247 -15.14 -1.45 19.55
C ASN A 247 -13.77 -1.43 18.86
N VAL A 248 -13.75 -1.20 17.55
CA VAL A 248 -12.49 -1.09 16.79
C VAL A 248 -12.53 0.12 15.87
N LEU A 249 -11.67 1.10 16.15
CA LEU A 249 -11.47 2.26 15.30
C LEU A 249 -10.28 2.05 14.37
N LEU A 250 -10.52 2.04 13.06
CA LEU A 250 -9.50 1.95 12.03
C LEU A 250 -9.13 3.34 11.48
N LYS A 251 -7.99 3.38 10.77
CA LYS A 251 -7.47 4.61 10.13
C LYS A 251 -7.15 5.74 11.11
N LYS A 252 -6.74 5.40 12.37
CA LYS A 252 -6.23 6.35 13.36
C LYS A 252 -4.99 7.11 12.91
N THR A 253 -4.30 6.58 11.91
CA THR A 253 -3.13 7.22 11.28
C THR A 253 -3.22 7.05 9.77
N TYR A 254 -2.68 8.00 9.05
CA TYR A 254 -2.53 7.93 7.61
C TYR A 254 -1.10 8.30 7.19
N THR A 255 -0.74 7.94 5.98
CA THR A 255 0.53 8.31 5.38
C THR A 255 0.25 9.38 4.33
N ASP A 256 1.02 10.48 4.34
CA ASP A 256 0.97 11.48 3.29
C ASP A 256 1.28 10.85 1.94
N GLY A 257 0.76 11.49 0.89
CA GLY A 257 0.99 11.06 -0.48
C GLY A 257 2.47 11.01 -0.86
N PHE A 258 2.73 10.40 -2.00
CA PHE A 258 4.03 10.44 -2.66
C PHE A 258 4.48 11.90 -2.89
N PRO A 259 5.77 12.26 -2.72
CA PRO A 259 6.91 11.38 -2.41
C PRO A 259 7.20 11.19 -0.91
N ASN A 260 6.67 12.03 -0.02
CA ASN A 260 7.15 12.18 1.36
C ASN A 260 6.79 11.03 2.30
N ARG A 261 5.74 10.26 2.04
CA ARG A 261 5.28 9.06 2.79
C ARG A 261 5.39 9.15 4.32
N LYS A 262 5.24 10.35 4.91
CA LYS A 262 5.30 10.54 6.37
C LYS A 262 3.99 10.09 7.00
N ARG A 263 4.11 9.28 8.07
CA ARG A 263 2.96 8.84 8.86
C ARG A 263 2.51 9.94 9.81
N LYS A 264 1.22 10.30 9.76
CA LYS A 264 0.57 11.29 10.62
C LYS A 264 -0.59 10.66 11.38
N ASN A 265 -0.91 11.22 12.55
CA ASN A 265 -2.14 10.86 13.26
C ASN A 265 -3.33 11.49 12.52
N ASN A 266 -4.37 10.71 12.34
CA ASN A 266 -5.63 11.19 11.78
C ASN A 266 -6.46 11.80 12.92
N ARG A 267 -6.72 13.11 12.83
CA ARG A 267 -7.51 13.87 13.78
C ARG A 267 -8.83 14.36 13.19
N GLY A 268 -9.29 13.72 12.09
CA GLY A 268 -10.44 14.12 11.31
C GLY A 268 -10.09 14.58 9.89
N GLU A 269 -8.79 14.61 9.52
CA GLU A 269 -8.38 15.00 8.17
C GLU A 269 -8.74 13.95 7.10
N LYS A 270 -8.96 12.71 7.51
CA LYS A 270 -9.40 11.59 6.65
C LYS A 270 -10.42 10.73 7.36
N ASP A 271 -11.32 10.10 6.59
CA ASP A 271 -12.33 9.19 7.11
C ASP A 271 -11.73 8.16 8.06
N GLN A 272 -12.43 7.87 9.13
CA GLN A 272 -12.15 6.79 10.08
C GLN A 272 -13.31 5.79 10.04
N TYR A 273 -13.04 4.54 10.37
CA TYR A 273 -14.05 3.48 10.35
C TYR A 273 -14.17 2.89 11.74
N LEU A 274 -15.32 3.09 12.38
CA LEU A 274 -15.66 2.53 13.69
C LEU A 274 -16.52 1.29 13.48
N ALA A 275 -16.11 0.16 14.05
CA ALA A 275 -16.94 -1.01 14.20
C ALA A 275 -17.23 -1.20 15.67
N GLU A 276 -18.50 -1.27 16.03
CA GLU A 276 -18.96 -1.42 17.41
C GLU A 276 -19.31 -2.89 17.70
N GLN A 277 -19.13 -3.30 18.95
CA GLN A 277 -19.48 -4.63 19.47
C GLN A 277 -18.97 -5.81 18.63
N LEU A 278 -17.76 -5.68 18.08
CA LEU A 278 -17.17 -6.66 17.18
C LEU A 278 -16.67 -7.92 17.91
N HIS A 279 -16.38 -7.79 19.18
CA HIS A 279 -15.86 -8.86 20.07
C HIS A 279 -16.28 -8.59 21.52
N PRO A 280 -16.21 -9.61 22.42
CA PRO A 280 -16.58 -9.45 23.80
C PRO A 280 -15.78 -8.33 24.50
N GLU A 281 -16.45 -7.52 25.33
CA GLU A 281 -15.82 -6.46 26.10
C GLU A 281 -15.11 -7.01 27.35
N ILE A 282 -13.94 -6.45 27.66
CA ILE A 282 -13.22 -6.72 28.92
C ILE A 282 -13.60 -5.70 29.98
N ILE A 283 -13.84 -4.46 29.57
CA ILE A 283 -14.19 -3.30 30.39
C ILE A 283 -15.53 -2.77 29.89
N SER A 284 -16.46 -2.43 30.81
CA SER A 284 -17.71 -1.80 30.40
C SER A 284 -17.47 -0.38 29.86
N LYS A 285 -18.41 0.09 29.04
CA LYS A 285 -18.30 1.42 28.42
C LYS A 285 -18.24 2.52 29.49
N GLU A 286 -19.03 2.40 30.59
CA GLU A 286 -19.08 3.37 31.70
C GLU A 286 -17.70 3.51 32.36
N ILE A 287 -17.02 2.39 32.63
CA ILE A 287 -15.68 2.39 33.24
C ILE A 287 -14.66 3.01 32.28
N PHE A 288 -14.75 2.67 31.00
CA PHE A 288 -13.85 3.23 29.99
C PHE A 288 -14.02 4.75 29.88
N ASP A 289 -15.25 5.23 29.78
CA ASP A 289 -15.56 6.65 29.67
C ASP A 289 -15.14 7.43 30.95
N ALA A 290 -15.39 6.88 32.14
CA ALA A 290 -14.89 7.43 33.37
C ALA A 290 -13.36 7.59 33.41
N VAL A 291 -12.64 6.61 32.87
CA VAL A 291 -11.18 6.69 32.72
C VAL A 291 -10.78 7.78 31.74
N GLN A 292 -11.50 7.97 30.62
CA GLN A 292 -11.18 9.04 29.67
C GLN A 292 -11.41 10.43 30.30
N ILE A 293 -12.52 10.63 31.01
CA ILE A 293 -12.81 11.86 31.74
C ILE A 293 -11.70 12.14 32.78
N GLU A 294 -11.34 11.15 33.58
CA GLU A 294 -10.28 11.29 34.58
C GLU A 294 -8.91 11.58 33.94
N ARG A 295 -8.60 11.00 32.80
CA ARG A 295 -7.39 11.32 32.00
C ARG A 295 -7.40 12.77 31.55
N GLN A 296 -8.53 13.27 31.09
CA GLN A 296 -8.66 14.65 30.66
C GLN A 296 -8.50 15.60 31.83
N ARG A 297 -9.13 15.29 32.99
CA ARG A 297 -8.97 16.03 34.23
C ARG A 297 -7.51 16.10 34.70
N ARG A 298 -6.78 15.00 34.64
CA ARG A 298 -5.35 14.91 34.99
C ARG A 298 -4.42 15.53 33.94
N SER A 299 -4.91 15.87 32.76
CA SER A 299 -4.09 16.43 31.71
C SER A 299 -3.73 17.89 31.99
N ASN A 300 -2.44 18.21 32.00
CA ASN A 300 -1.96 19.59 32.06
C ASN A 300 -1.91 20.26 30.65
N VAL A 301 -2.52 19.64 29.64
CA VAL A 301 -2.55 20.18 28.30
C VAL A 301 -3.90 20.79 28.03
N VAL A 302 -3.93 22.10 27.83
CA VAL A 302 -5.11 22.86 27.40
C VAL A 302 -4.92 23.14 25.89
N ILE A 303 -5.99 22.94 25.14
CA ILE A 303 -6.05 23.34 23.72
C ILE A 303 -6.62 24.75 23.73
N ASP A 304 -5.89 25.73 23.19
CA ASP A 304 -6.38 27.10 23.04
C ASP A 304 -7.36 27.21 21.84
N GLU A 305 -7.99 28.37 21.70
CA GLU A 305 -8.97 28.67 20.64
C GLU A 305 -8.41 28.48 19.22
N ASN A 306 -7.09 28.48 19.07
CA ASN A 306 -6.40 28.26 17.80
C ASN A 306 -5.99 26.79 17.56
N GLY A 307 -6.42 25.87 18.46
CA GLY A 307 -6.07 24.44 18.35
C GLY A 307 -4.64 24.10 18.80
N GLU A 308 -3.87 25.06 19.33
CA GLU A 308 -2.53 24.84 19.84
C GLU A 308 -2.55 24.24 21.25
N LYS A 309 -1.70 23.24 21.47
CA LYS A 309 -1.56 22.58 22.78
C LYS A 309 -0.61 23.38 23.68
N LYS A 310 -1.14 24.04 24.71
CA LYS A 310 -0.36 24.71 25.74
C LYS A 310 -0.38 23.92 27.04
N ARG A 311 0.71 23.94 27.80
CA ARG A 311 0.74 23.36 29.15
C ARG A 311 0.14 24.37 30.12
N ALA A 312 -0.97 23.99 30.78
CA ALA A 312 -1.49 24.75 31.91
C ALA A 312 -0.56 24.57 33.12
N GLY A 313 -0.24 25.65 33.82
CA GLY A 313 0.63 25.63 34.99
C GLY A 313 0.07 24.94 36.25
N LYS A 314 -1.02 24.17 36.12
CA LYS A 314 -1.65 23.44 37.24
C LYS A 314 -0.86 22.18 37.55
N ARG A 315 -0.36 22.06 38.79
CA ARG A 315 0.17 20.80 39.32
C ARG A 315 -0.99 19.86 39.62
N TYR A 316 -0.95 18.66 39.01
CA TYR A 316 -1.87 17.57 39.33
C TYR A 316 -1.73 17.19 40.82
N CYS A 317 -2.86 17.16 41.56
CA CYS A 317 -2.94 16.58 42.88
C CYS A 317 -3.62 15.21 42.84
N SER A 318 -2.96 14.18 43.34
CA SER A 318 -3.45 12.79 43.35
C SER A 318 -4.48 12.54 44.51
N LYS A 319 -5.01 13.59 45.13
CA LYS A 319 -6.06 13.40 46.14
C LYS A 319 -7.29 12.80 45.46
N ILE A 320 -7.72 11.66 45.97
CA ILE A 320 -8.99 11.01 45.64
C ILE A 320 -10.10 12.03 45.98
N MET A 321 -10.94 12.36 44.97
CA MET A 321 -12.16 13.10 45.25
C MET A 321 -13.02 12.21 46.14
N SER A 322 -13.53 12.77 47.25
CA SER A 322 -14.53 12.13 48.08
C SER A 322 -15.82 11.97 47.24
N GLU A 323 -16.63 10.97 47.54
CA GLU A 323 -17.90 10.70 46.86
C GLU A 323 -18.85 11.90 46.77
N THR A 324 -18.61 12.93 47.57
CA THR A 324 -19.37 14.19 47.65
C THR A 324 -18.99 15.20 46.55
N ASP A 325 -17.90 14.99 45.81
CA ASP A 325 -17.43 15.91 44.77
C ASP A 325 -17.86 15.47 43.35
N ILE A 326 -18.64 14.42 43.22
CA ILE A 326 -19.19 13.93 41.96
C ILE A 326 -20.55 14.62 41.78
N GLU A 327 -20.58 15.72 41.05
CA GLU A 327 -21.85 16.22 40.49
C GLU A 327 -22.50 15.12 39.66
N PRO A 328 -23.81 14.85 39.86
CA PRO A 328 -24.50 13.86 39.04
C PRO A 328 -24.41 14.29 37.57
N PHE A 329 -23.94 13.40 36.74
CA PHE A 329 -23.84 13.58 35.27
C PHE A 329 -25.25 13.85 34.73
N ASP A 330 -25.54 15.11 34.40
CA ASP A 330 -26.72 15.50 33.63
C ASP A 330 -26.53 15.03 32.21
N GLY A 331 -27.30 14.00 31.81
CA GLY A 331 -27.16 13.22 30.57
C GLY A 331 -27.48 13.95 29.26
N THR A 332 -27.27 15.27 29.22
CA THR A 332 -27.42 16.07 28.00
C THR A 332 -26.06 16.20 27.28
N LEU A 333 -25.65 15.15 26.56
CA LEU A 333 -24.73 15.30 25.46
C LEU A 333 -25.45 15.94 24.29
N ASP A 334 -25.17 17.21 24.10
CA ASP A 334 -25.67 18.02 22.99
C ASP A 334 -25.18 17.42 21.66
N HIS A 335 -26.05 16.69 20.97
CA HIS A 335 -25.82 16.08 19.65
C HIS A 335 -25.93 17.08 18.49
N SER A 336 -25.94 18.40 18.76
CA SER A 336 -26.22 19.42 17.75
C SER A 336 -25.04 19.85 16.88
N SER A 337 -23.85 19.22 16.99
CA SER A 337 -22.68 19.64 16.20
C SER A 337 -22.24 18.68 15.07
N TYR A 338 -23.10 17.75 14.65
CA TYR A 338 -22.80 16.85 13.50
C TYR A 338 -23.91 16.84 12.45
N SER A 339 -24.44 18.02 12.09
CA SER A 339 -25.25 18.18 10.88
C SER A 339 -24.86 19.49 10.20
N GLU A 340 -23.85 19.36 9.31
CA GLU A 340 -23.75 20.08 8.02
C GLU A 340 -22.62 19.46 7.22
#